data_c8687d730e8b3ed14cb09b694c6cd2aa
#
_entry.id   c8687d730e8b3ed14cb09b694c6cd2aa
#
_cell.length_a   1.000
_cell.length_b   1.000
_cell.length_c   1.000
_cell.angle_alpha   90.00
_cell.angle_beta   90.00
_cell.angle_gamma   90.00
#
_symmetry.space_group_name_H-M   'P 1'
#
loop_
_entity.id
_entity.type
_entity.pdbx_description
1 polymer ?
#
loop_
_entity_poly.entity_id
_entity_poly.type
_entity_poly.pdbx_seq_one_letter_code
_entity_poly.pdbx_strand_id
1 'polypeptide(L)'
;MILVENLNYEYPEKRALTDVSFEIEDGAITALVGPNGAGKTTLLRSIAALSKPISGNVMINGFNASTQPREVHAQVGYLQDLFGLYDDLTVLQSVQFMAHSRLHTDSDFDAAVDLAIHRAGAFDFADKKVGTLSRGMRQRVGIAQAIIHEPKVLLLDEPASGLDPEARYALSALLLELQQIGMTIIVSSHILAELEDYSSEMLVIQDGRMIEHRSLSKDKAVSNLLALEIGFTKLEESHFNTIAQIEGVSDISFSGNKIQLKLDTEKLTKQTLLKQLIANDMPVDDITETKVNLQDEYIKTVENYKNNKA
;
A
#
# COMPACT_ATOMS: atom_id res chain seq x y z
N MET A 1 10.63 12.55 3.74
CA MET A 1 11.46 11.69 2.87
C MET A 1 12.02 10.52 3.66
N ILE A 2 11.91 9.31 3.13
CA ILE A 2 12.46 8.07 3.70
C ILE A 2 13.51 7.57 2.72
N LEU A 3 14.75 7.41 3.16
CA LEU A 3 15.85 6.87 2.38
C LEU A 3 16.40 5.61 3.05
N VAL A 4 16.46 4.52 2.34
CA VAL A 4 17.04 3.25 2.77
C VAL A 4 18.15 2.87 1.78
N GLU A 5 19.37 2.60 2.31
CA GLU A 5 20.55 2.31 1.51
C GLU A 5 21.26 1.04 2.01
N ASN A 6 21.37 0.05 1.13
CA ASN A 6 22.10 -1.21 1.35
C ASN A 6 21.78 -1.89 2.69
N LEU A 7 20.51 -1.85 3.09
CA LEU A 7 20.04 -2.33 4.39
C LEU A 7 20.14 -3.86 4.47
N ASN A 8 20.85 -4.34 5.50
CA ASN A 8 20.98 -5.75 5.80
C ASN A 8 20.55 -6.02 7.23
N TYR A 9 19.70 -7.02 7.40
CA TYR A 9 19.22 -7.44 8.72
C TYR A 9 19.23 -8.96 8.88
N GLU A 10 19.69 -9.44 10.03
CA GLU A 10 19.80 -10.87 10.31
C GLU A 10 19.28 -11.19 11.72
N TYR A 11 18.45 -12.21 11.80
CA TYR A 11 18.13 -12.90 13.04
C TYR A 11 19.16 -14.02 13.26
N PRO A 12 19.28 -14.56 14.50
CA PRO A 12 20.30 -15.58 14.79
C PRO A 12 20.34 -16.76 13.81
N GLU A 13 19.20 -17.12 13.21
CA GLU A 13 19.08 -18.28 12.35
C GLU A 13 18.77 -17.95 10.89
N LYS A 14 18.49 -16.67 10.56
CA LYS A 14 18.01 -16.30 9.22
C LYS A 14 18.32 -14.85 8.87
N ARG A 15 18.89 -14.66 7.69
CA ARG A 15 18.98 -13.33 7.10
C ARG A 15 17.61 -12.89 6.60
N ALA A 16 17.09 -11.81 7.15
CA ALA A 16 15.75 -11.31 6.89
C ALA A 16 15.71 -10.22 5.82
N LEU A 17 16.78 -9.39 5.71
CA LEU A 17 16.94 -8.39 4.68
C LEU A 17 18.34 -8.48 4.09
N THR A 18 18.43 -8.31 2.77
CA THR A 18 19.69 -8.36 2.03
C THR A 18 19.72 -7.23 0.99
N ASP A 19 20.60 -6.27 1.21
CA ASP A 19 20.92 -5.19 0.27
C ASP A 19 19.67 -4.43 -0.21
N VAL A 20 18.78 -4.06 0.74
CA VAL A 20 17.53 -3.35 0.44
C VAL A 20 17.83 -1.86 0.32
N SER A 21 17.47 -1.27 -0.84
CA SER A 21 17.66 0.16 -1.11
C SER A 21 16.44 0.73 -1.82
N PHE A 22 15.92 1.87 -1.36
CA PHE A 22 14.84 2.63 -1.98
C PHE A 22 14.72 4.02 -1.34
N GLU A 23 13.97 4.89 -2.02
CA GLU A 23 13.62 6.22 -1.53
C GLU A 23 12.12 6.46 -1.69
N ILE A 24 11.48 7.07 -0.68
CA ILE A 24 10.07 7.48 -0.70
C ILE A 24 10.00 8.98 -0.49
N GLU A 25 9.32 9.66 -1.40
CA GLU A 25 9.07 11.10 -1.31
C GLU A 25 8.04 11.43 -0.23
N ASP A 26 8.04 12.69 0.25
CA ASP A 26 7.07 13.14 1.23
C ASP A 26 5.65 13.12 0.65
N GLY A 27 4.67 12.74 1.47
CA GLY A 27 3.26 12.69 1.10
C GLY A 27 2.86 11.52 0.20
N ALA A 28 3.75 10.54 -0.04
CA ALA A 28 3.39 9.31 -0.75
C ALA A 28 2.64 8.32 0.16
N ILE A 29 1.73 7.54 -0.41
CA ILE A 29 1.26 6.29 0.19
C ILE A 29 1.90 5.13 -0.57
N THR A 30 2.80 4.43 0.09
CA THR A 30 3.58 3.35 -0.49
C THR A 30 3.06 1.99 -0.02
N ALA A 31 2.66 1.15 -0.97
CA ALA A 31 2.31 -0.25 -0.74
C ALA A 31 3.59 -1.09 -0.61
N LEU A 32 3.85 -1.69 0.55
CA LEU A 32 4.92 -2.68 0.74
C LEU A 32 4.35 -4.09 0.59
N VAL A 33 4.63 -4.72 -0.53
CA VAL A 33 4.02 -5.99 -0.94
C VAL A 33 5.02 -7.13 -0.92
N GLY A 34 4.57 -8.30 -0.51
CA GLY A 34 5.37 -9.52 -0.52
C GLY A 34 4.72 -10.63 0.29
N PRO A 35 5.11 -11.89 0.06
CA PRO A 35 4.56 -13.03 0.80
C PRO A 35 4.92 -12.98 2.28
N ASN A 36 4.27 -13.83 3.08
CA ASN A 36 4.61 -13.98 4.49
C ASN A 36 6.06 -14.46 4.62
N GLY A 37 6.81 -13.81 5.53
CA GLY A 37 8.23 -14.07 5.74
C GLY A 37 9.19 -13.43 4.72
N ALA A 38 8.69 -12.59 3.79
CA ALA A 38 9.53 -11.86 2.82
C ALA A 38 10.41 -10.77 3.44
N GLY A 39 10.13 -10.34 4.68
CA GLY A 39 10.91 -9.31 5.38
C GLY A 39 10.16 -7.99 5.62
N LYS A 40 8.85 -7.88 5.27
CA LYS A 40 8.04 -6.66 5.42
C LYS A 40 8.10 -6.06 6.83
N THR A 41 7.70 -6.83 7.84
CA THR A 41 7.74 -6.40 9.26
C THR A 41 9.15 -6.02 9.69
N THR A 42 10.18 -6.77 9.28
CA THR A 42 11.58 -6.46 9.62
C THR A 42 12.02 -5.13 9.01
N LEU A 43 11.62 -4.86 7.77
CA LEU A 43 11.88 -3.60 7.10
C LEU A 43 11.19 -2.44 7.82
N LEU A 44 9.87 -2.55 8.09
CA LEU A 44 9.13 -1.53 8.83
C LEU A 44 9.73 -1.24 10.21
N ARG A 45 10.12 -2.29 10.97
CA ARG A 45 10.78 -2.14 12.26
C ARG A 45 12.15 -1.47 12.17
N SER A 46 12.89 -1.71 11.08
CA SER A 46 14.19 -1.05 10.85
C SER A 46 13.99 0.44 10.52
N ILE A 47 12.97 0.78 9.71
CA ILE A 47 12.59 2.16 9.41
C ILE A 47 12.13 2.89 10.67
N ALA A 48 11.33 2.22 11.52
CA ALA A 48 10.87 2.76 12.81
C ALA A 48 11.96 2.86 13.88
N ALA A 49 13.22 2.55 13.56
CA ALA A 49 14.34 2.49 14.53
C ALA A 49 14.09 1.54 15.74
N LEU A 50 13.22 0.52 15.56
CA LEU A 50 12.91 -0.49 16.56
C LEU A 50 13.81 -1.73 16.46
N SER A 51 14.54 -1.85 15.36
CA SER A 51 15.44 -2.97 15.08
C SER A 51 16.71 -2.43 14.43
N LYS A 52 17.88 -2.71 15.04
CA LYS A 52 19.16 -2.23 14.55
C LYS A 52 19.66 -3.14 13.42
N PRO A 53 19.92 -2.64 12.21
CA PRO A 53 20.46 -3.43 11.10
C PRO A 53 21.94 -3.80 11.35
N ILE A 54 22.43 -4.83 10.65
CA ILE A 54 23.84 -5.23 10.66
C ILE A 54 24.67 -4.22 9.87
N SER A 55 24.14 -3.78 8.73
CA SER A 55 24.76 -2.79 7.86
C SER A 55 23.71 -2.07 7.04
N GLY A 56 24.13 -0.99 6.39
CA GLY A 56 23.26 -0.12 5.64
C GLY A 56 22.79 1.08 6.46
N ASN A 57 22.01 1.92 5.83
CA ASN A 57 21.58 3.20 6.36
C ASN A 57 20.06 3.38 6.19
N VAL A 58 19.40 3.94 7.21
CA VAL A 58 18.00 4.35 7.14
C VAL A 58 17.92 5.79 7.63
N MET A 59 17.43 6.68 6.77
CA MET A 59 17.25 8.10 7.06
C MET A 59 15.77 8.45 7.00
N ILE A 60 15.26 9.12 8.01
CA ILE A 60 13.89 9.63 8.09
C ILE A 60 13.96 11.14 8.31
N ASN A 61 13.54 11.90 7.32
CA ASN A 61 13.56 13.37 7.37
C ASN A 61 14.91 13.94 7.83
N GLY A 62 16.03 13.33 7.38
CA GLY A 62 17.39 13.74 7.73
C GLY A 62 17.94 13.13 9.02
N PHE A 63 17.16 12.36 9.78
CA PHE A 63 17.62 11.67 10.99
C PHE A 63 17.97 10.21 10.71
N ASN A 64 19.10 9.75 11.20
CA ASN A 64 19.56 8.38 11.03
C ASN A 64 18.95 7.45 12.10
N ALA A 65 18.28 6.38 11.66
CA ALA A 65 17.57 5.44 12.53
C ALA A 65 18.50 4.69 13.53
N SER A 66 19.75 4.49 13.17
CA SER A 66 20.71 3.75 14.03
C SER A 66 21.40 4.64 15.05
N THR A 67 21.63 5.92 14.74
CA THR A 67 22.39 6.85 15.61
C THR A 67 21.51 7.89 16.30
N GLN A 68 20.32 8.15 15.74
CA GLN A 68 19.35 9.16 16.22
C GLN A 68 17.95 8.56 16.38
N PRO A 69 17.79 7.43 17.11
CA PRO A 69 16.49 6.74 17.19
C PRO A 69 15.39 7.58 17.86
N ARG A 70 15.73 8.48 18.79
CA ARG A 70 14.74 9.34 19.46
C ARG A 70 14.13 10.36 18.50
N GLU A 71 14.94 10.96 17.66
CA GLU A 71 14.54 11.91 16.62
C GLU A 71 13.68 11.22 15.57
N VAL A 72 14.02 9.98 15.20
CA VAL A 72 13.20 9.15 14.30
C VAL A 72 11.87 8.79 14.95
N HIS A 73 11.84 8.40 16.23
CA HIS A 73 10.60 8.09 16.95
C HIS A 73 9.67 9.31 17.06
N ALA A 74 10.20 10.53 17.10
CA ALA A 74 9.40 11.75 17.06
C ALA A 74 8.77 12.01 15.67
N GLN A 75 9.33 11.43 14.61
CA GLN A 75 8.84 11.59 13.24
C GLN A 75 7.96 10.44 12.77
N VAL A 76 7.96 9.30 13.47
CA VAL A 76 7.36 8.05 13.00
C VAL A 76 6.27 7.56 13.95
N GLY A 77 5.07 7.35 13.40
CA GLY A 77 4.03 6.50 13.98
C GLY A 77 4.17 5.08 13.44
N TYR A 78 4.08 4.08 14.29
CA TYR A 78 4.14 2.68 13.87
C TYR A 78 3.02 1.87 14.51
N LEU A 79 2.22 1.23 13.67
CA LEU A 79 1.21 0.27 14.06
C LEU A 79 1.60 -1.12 13.54
N GLN A 80 1.90 -2.02 14.48
CA GLN A 80 2.21 -3.41 14.16
C GLN A 80 0.93 -4.23 13.93
N ASP A 81 1.02 -5.36 13.23
CA ASP A 81 -0.12 -6.25 12.95
C ASP A 81 -0.86 -6.68 14.24
N LEU A 82 -0.11 -7.15 15.24
CA LEU A 82 -0.64 -7.49 16.57
C LEU A 82 -0.34 -6.36 17.55
N PHE A 83 -1.19 -5.34 17.57
CA PHE A 83 -1.10 -4.26 18.55
C PHE A 83 -1.95 -4.57 19.79
N GLY A 84 -1.31 -4.48 20.95
CA GLY A 84 -1.96 -4.69 22.25
C GLY A 84 -2.75 -3.45 22.67
N LEU A 85 -4.06 -3.60 22.82
CA LEU A 85 -4.91 -2.59 23.48
C LEU A 85 -5.43 -3.16 24.80
N TYR A 86 -5.57 -2.31 25.80
CA TYR A 86 -6.14 -2.70 27.09
C TYR A 86 -7.66 -2.72 26.99
N ASP A 87 -8.26 -3.90 27.06
CA ASP A 87 -9.68 -4.12 26.84
C ASP A 87 -10.59 -3.42 27.85
N ASP A 88 -10.11 -3.17 29.08
CA ASP A 88 -10.86 -2.50 30.15
C ASP A 88 -10.85 -0.97 30.06
N LEU A 89 -9.95 -0.38 29.29
CA LEU A 89 -9.91 1.07 29.07
C LEU A 89 -10.98 1.47 28.05
N THR A 90 -11.48 2.71 28.20
CA THR A 90 -12.22 3.34 27.09
C THR A 90 -11.25 3.75 25.97
N VAL A 91 -11.78 4.02 24.78
CA VAL A 91 -10.94 4.53 23.67
C VAL A 91 -10.23 5.81 24.09
N LEU A 92 -10.95 6.77 24.69
CA LEU A 92 -10.38 7.99 25.22
C LEU A 92 -9.22 7.71 26.18
N GLN A 93 -9.43 6.85 27.19
CA GLN A 93 -8.38 6.48 28.15
C GLN A 93 -7.19 5.79 27.48
N SER A 94 -7.46 4.97 26.46
CA SER A 94 -6.40 4.26 25.71
C SER A 94 -5.53 5.22 24.92
N VAL A 95 -6.11 6.26 24.29
CA VAL A 95 -5.36 7.29 23.57
C VAL A 95 -4.64 8.23 24.55
N GLN A 96 -5.27 8.63 25.66
CA GLN A 96 -4.65 9.39 26.75
C GLN A 96 -3.42 8.68 27.31
N PHE A 97 -3.50 7.36 27.53
CA PHE A 97 -2.36 6.56 28.01
C PHE A 97 -1.17 6.65 27.06
N MET A 98 -1.42 6.57 25.73
CA MET A 98 -0.37 6.73 24.74
C MET A 98 0.18 8.16 24.70
N ALA A 99 -0.70 9.18 24.82
CA ALA A 99 -0.31 10.58 24.89
C ALA A 99 0.70 10.84 26.02
N HIS A 100 0.45 10.31 27.21
CA HIS A 100 1.38 10.42 28.35
C HIS A 100 2.77 9.83 28.10
N SER A 101 2.88 8.86 27.19
CA SER A 101 4.18 8.24 26.86
C SER A 101 4.90 8.91 25.70
N ARG A 102 4.19 9.67 24.86
CA ARG A 102 4.70 10.22 23.61
C ARG A 102 4.85 11.73 23.58
N LEU A 103 3.99 12.45 24.32
CA LEU A 103 3.99 13.91 24.30
C LEU A 103 4.89 14.47 25.42
N HIS A 104 5.44 15.65 25.15
CA HIS A 104 6.21 16.40 26.14
C HIS A 104 5.28 17.07 27.17
N THR A 105 5.79 17.39 28.33
CA THR A 105 5.05 18.01 29.46
C THR A 105 4.39 19.36 29.12
N ASP A 106 4.89 20.07 28.13
CA ASP A 106 4.38 21.38 27.69
C ASP A 106 3.31 21.27 26.57
N SER A 107 2.95 20.04 26.16
CA SER A 107 1.94 19.81 25.13
C SER A 107 0.54 19.98 25.70
N ASP A 108 -0.39 20.52 24.89
CA ASP A 108 -1.81 20.50 25.18
C ASP A 108 -2.35 19.06 24.98
N PHE A 109 -2.38 18.30 26.06
CA PHE A 109 -2.75 16.90 26.06
C PHE A 109 -4.16 16.66 25.55
N ASP A 110 -5.12 17.44 26.03
CA ASP A 110 -6.53 17.24 25.71
C ASP A 110 -6.77 17.54 24.22
N ALA A 111 -6.19 18.63 23.70
CA ALA A 111 -6.29 18.96 22.28
C ALA A 111 -5.62 17.89 21.39
N ALA A 112 -4.46 17.37 21.78
CA ALA A 112 -3.78 16.31 21.02
C ALA A 112 -4.58 15.02 21.01
N VAL A 113 -5.16 14.63 22.13
CA VAL A 113 -6.01 13.43 22.26
C VAL A 113 -7.27 13.57 21.40
N ASP A 114 -7.98 14.70 21.50
CA ASP A 114 -9.15 14.99 20.69
C ASP A 114 -8.83 14.95 19.20
N LEU A 115 -7.74 15.60 18.78
CA LEU A 115 -7.31 15.63 17.40
C LEU A 115 -7.01 14.21 16.86
N ALA A 116 -6.29 13.40 17.63
CA ALA A 116 -5.96 12.02 17.24
C ALA A 116 -7.21 11.15 17.10
N ILE A 117 -8.16 11.25 18.06
CA ILE A 117 -9.42 10.52 18.03
C ILE A 117 -10.29 10.93 16.83
N HIS A 118 -10.39 12.24 16.56
CA HIS A 118 -11.11 12.75 15.40
C HIS A 118 -10.48 12.31 14.07
N ARG A 119 -9.16 12.49 13.90
CA ARG A 119 -8.43 12.08 12.69
C ARG A 119 -8.54 10.57 12.43
N ALA A 120 -8.57 9.74 13.48
CA ALA A 120 -8.75 8.30 13.33
C ALA A 120 -10.21 7.88 13.14
N GLY A 121 -11.17 8.80 13.14
CA GLY A 121 -12.60 8.53 13.05
C GLY A 121 -13.11 7.67 14.20
N ALA A 122 -12.59 7.89 15.42
CA ALA A 122 -12.94 7.12 16.61
C ALA A 122 -13.83 7.89 17.61
N PHE A 123 -14.26 9.11 17.28
CA PHE A 123 -15.00 10.01 18.15
C PHE A 123 -16.34 9.42 18.62
N ASP A 124 -17.12 8.83 17.72
CA ASP A 124 -18.46 8.30 18.02
C ASP A 124 -18.48 7.14 19.04
N PHE A 125 -17.31 6.58 19.32
CA PHE A 125 -17.16 5.48 20.28
C PHE A 125 -16.05 5.72 21.30
N ALA A 126 -15.65 6.99 21.51
CA ALA A 126 -14.58 7.38 22.43
C ALA A 126 -14.79 6.89 23.88
N ASP A 127 -16.04 6.82 24.32
CA ASP A 127 -16.44 6.38 25.66
C ASP A 127 -16.64 4.85 25.79
N LYS A 128 -16.60 4.11 24.68
CA LYS A 128 -16.75 2.65 24.72
C LYS A 128 -15.48 1.98 25.18
N LYS A 129 -15.62 0.87 25.94
CA LYS A 129 -14.49 0.02 26.29
C LYS A 129 -13.90 -0.64 25.04
N VAL A 130 -12.58 -0.64 24.93
CA VAL A 130 -11.83 -1.23 23.80
C VAL A 130 -12.20 -2.69 23.58
N GLY A 131 -12.40 -3.47 24.63
CA GLY A 131 -12.78 -4.87 24.54
C GLY A 131 -14.15 -5.13 23.90
N THR A 132 -15.02 -4.11 23.78
CA THR A 132 -16.34 -4.24 23.14
C THR A 132 -16.35 -3.83 21.67
N LEU A 133 -15.22 -3.38 21.14
CA LEU A 133 -15.11 -2.84 19.80
C LEU A 133 -14.94 -3.95 18.74
N SER A 134 -15.47 -3.70 17.53
CA SER A 134 -15.15 -4.51 16.37
C SER A 134 -13.65 -4.40 16.00
N ARG A 135 -13.15 -5.32 15.18
CA ARG A 135 -11.76 -5.28 14.73
C ARG A 135 -11.40 -3.96 14.01
N GLY A 136 -12.28 -3.48 13.13
CA GLY A 136 -12.08 -2.21 12.43
C GLY A 136 -12.07 -0.99 13.38
N MET A 137 -12.92 -0.99 14.40
CA MET A 137 -12.90 0.06 15.43
C MET A 137 -11.62 -0.01 16.26
N ARG A 138 -11.16 -1.19 16.65
CA ARG A 138 -9.88 -1.38 17.34
C ARG A 138 -8.71 -0.88 16.48
N GLN A 139 -8.75 -1.13 15.16
CA GLN A 139 -7.76 -0.64 14.21
C GLN A 139 -7.67 0.89 14.22
N ARG A 140 -8.81 1.58 14.20
CA ARG A 140 -8.85 3.06 14.32
C ARG A 140 -8.25 3.56 15.64
N VAL A 141 -8.50 2.87 16.75
CA VAL A 141 -7.86 3.21 18.05
C VAL A 141 -6.34 3.04 17.96
N GLY A 142 -5.84 1.96 17.35
CA GLY A 142 -4.42 1.76 17.13
C GLY A 142 -3.79 2.86 16.26
N ILE A 143 -4.49 3.29 15.21
CA ILE A 143 -4.06 4.42 14.37
C ILE A 143 -4.05 5.72 15.19
N ALA A 144 -5.11 6.02 15.99
CA ALA A 144 -5.14 7.18 16.87
C ALA A 144 -3.91 7.24 17.79
N GLN A 145 -3.55 6.10 18.38
CA GLN A 145 -2.34 5.99 19.21
C GLN A 145 -1.05 6.21 18.42
N ALA A 146 -0.99 5.72 17.17
CA ALA A 146 0.20 5.86 16.34
C ALA A 146 0.42 7.31 15.87
N ILE A 147 -0.66 8.11 15.73
CA ILE A 147 -0.59 9.49 15.24
C ILE A 147 -0.66 10.56 16.34
N ILE A 148 -0.74 10.18 17.62
CA ILE A 148 -0.94 11.09 18.76
C ILE A 148 0.10 12.22 18.88
N HIS A 149 1.32 11.97 18.43
CA HIS A 149 2.44 12.92 18.44
C HIS A 149 2.64 13.63 17.07
N GLU A 150 1.63 13.60 16.22
CA GLU A 150 1.62 14.19 14.87
C GLU A 150 2.85 13.82 14.02
N PRO A 151 3.12 12.52 13.84
CA PRO A 151 4.28 12.07 13.06
C PRO A 151 4.16 12.50 11.60
N LYS A 152 5.29 12.69 10.92
CA LYS A 152 5.35 12.91 9.47
C LYS A 152 5.29 11.62 8.66
N VAL A 153 5.65 10.50 9.27
CA VAL A 153 5.66 9.18 8.66
C VAL A 153 4.79 8.23 9.47
N LEU A 154 3.90 7.50 8.80
CA LEU A 154 3.08 6.46 9.41
C LEU A 154 3.39 5.10 8.76
N LEU A 155 3.78 4.15 9.57
CA LEU A 155 4.10 2.78 9.17
C LEU A 155 3.02 1.85 9.69
N LEU A 156 2.39 1.10 8.79
CA LEU A 156 1.28 0.19 9.12
C LEU A 156 1.63 -1.23 8.65
N ASP A 157 1.69 -2.16 9.59
CA ASP A 157 1.98 -3.55 9.28
C ASP A 157 0.68 -4.36 9.23
N GLU A 158 0.30 -4.80 8.01
CA GLU A 158 -0.92 -5.58 7.70
C GLU A 158 -2.22 -4.96 8.28
N PRO A 159 -2.48 -3.64 8.14
CA PRO A 159 -3.57 -2.97 8.86
C PRO A 159 -4.97 -3.39 8.42
N ALA A 160 -5.13 -3.91 7.21
CA ALA A 160 -6.40 -4.37 6.66
C ALA A 160 -6.68 -5.86 6.94
N SER A 161 -5.72 -6.57 7.54
CA SER A 161 -5.83 -8.00 7.80
C SER A 161 -7.06 -8.34 8.66
N GLY A 162 -7.94 -9.20 8.15
CA GLY A 162 -9.15 -9.67 8.84
C GLY A 162 -10.23 -8.61 9.06
N LEU A 163 -10.17 -7.48 8.37
CA LEU A 163 -11.26 -6.51 8.29
C LEU A 163 -12.32 -6.98 7.28
N ASP A 164 -13.58 -6.65 7.57
CA ASP A 164 -14.65 -6.77 6.59
C ASP A 164 -14.53 -5.70 5.49
N PRO A 165 -15.25 -5.82 4.35
CA PRO A 165 -15.14 -4.87 3.24
C PRO A 165 -15.46 -3.42 3.63
N GLU A 166 -16.42 -3.18 4.51
CA GLU A 166 -16.79 -1.84 4.96
C GLU A 166 -15.67 -1.20 5.80
N ALA A 167 -15.10 -1.96 6.72
CA ALA A 167 -13.99 -1.50 7.55
C ALA A 167 -12.71 -1.24 6.70
N ARG A 168 -12.46 -2.03 5.64
CA ARG A 168 -11.36 -1.78 4.69
C ARG A 168 -11.55 -0.48 3.90
N TYR A 169 -12.75 -0.27 3.37
CA TYR A 169 -13.07 0.99 2.68
C TYR A 169 -12.88 2.19 3.60
N ALA A 170 -13.36 2.10 4.85
CA ALA A 170 -13.21 3.15 5.84
C ALA A 170 -11.72 3.38 6.25
N LEU A 171 -10.90 2.32 6.27
CA LEU A 171 -9.45 2.44 6.46
C LEU A 171 -8.80 3.16 5.28
N SER A 172 -9.15 2.80 4.04
CA SER A 172 -8.62 3.44 2.83
C SER A 172 -8.92 4.95 2.82
N ALA A 173 -10.15 5.34 3.14
CA ALA A 173 -10.55 6.75 3.24
C ALA A 173 -9.73 7.50 4.32
N LEU A 174 -9.55 6.89 5.49
CA LEU A 174 -8.73 7.44 6.57
C LEU A 174 -7.27 7.66 6.14
N LEU A 175 -6.66 6.70 5.42
CA LEU A 175 -5.28 6.84 4.97
C LEU A 175 -5.12 7.97 3.95
N LEU A 176 -6.09 8.14 3.05
CA LEU A 176 -6.12 9.26 2.11
C LEU A 176 -6.25 10.61 2.82
N GLU A 177 -7.09 10.71 3.86
CA GLU A 177 -7.21 11.93 4.68
C GLU A 177 -5.89 12.26 5.39
N LEU A 178 -5.22 11.26 5.97
CA LEU A 178 -3.92 11.45 6.62
C LEU A 178 -2.84 11.88 5.62
N GLN A 179 -2.86 11.35 4.40
CA GLN A 179 -1.97 11.79 3.33
C GLN A 179 -2.23 13.25 2.93
N GLN A 180 -3.50 13.66 2.80
CA GLN A 180 -3.87 15.03 2.41
C GLN A 180 -3.35 16.09 3.40
N ILE A 181 -3.19 15.75 4.67
CA ILE A 181 -2.57 16.61 5.67
C ILE A 181 -1.03 16.54 5.67
N GLY A 182 -0.43 15.86 4.67
CA GLY A 182 1.01 15.82 4.43
C GLY A 182 1.75 14.63 5.05
N MET A 183 1.04 13.60 5.53
CA MET A 183 1.68 12.42 6.11
C MET A 183 2.19 11.48 5.01
N THR A 184 3.41 10.99 5.16
CA THR A 184 3.97 9.92 4.31
C THR A 184 3.62 8.58 4.94
N ILE A 185 3.06 7.65 4.16
CA ILE A 185 2.51 6.40 4.73
C ILE A 185 3.13 5.19 4.01
N ILE A 186 3.58 4.20 4.78
CA ILE A 186 3.91 2.88 4.24
C ILE A 186 2.92 1.86 4.83
N VAL A 187 2.27 1.13 3.94
CA VAL A 187 1.31 0.08 4.31
C VAL A 187 1.82 -1.25 3.81
N SER A 188 2.09 -2.20 4.72
CA SER A 188 2.37 -3.57 4.29
C SER A 188 1.08 -4.35 4.08
N SER A 189 1.03 -5.17 3.03
CA SER A 189 0.01 -6.19 2.83
C SER A 189 0.54 -7.35 2.00
N HIS A 190 -0.10 -8.50 2.14
CA HIS A 190 0.06 -9.63 1.24
C HIS A 190 -1.11 -9.74 0.23
N ILE A 191 -2.11 -8.84 0.34
CA ILE A 191 -3.30 -8.76 -0.52
C ILE A 191 -3.26 -7.43 -1.28
N LEU A 192 -2.87 -7.49 -2.54
CA LEU A 192 -2.70 -6.29 -3.37
C LEU A 192 -3.99 -5.51 -3.62
N ALA A 193 -5.11 -6.22 -3.83
CA ALA A 193 -6.40 -5.59 -4.07
C ALA A 193 -6.83 -4.61 -2.95
N GLU A 194 -6.26 -4.74 -1.75
CA GLU A 194 -6.52 -3.82 -0.63
C GLU A 194 -5.77 -2.49 -0.78
N LEU A 195 -4.71 -2.44 -1.57
CA LEU A 195 -3.78 -1.31 -1.68
C LEU A 195 -4.02 -0.46 -2.94
N GLU A 196 -4.71 -1.03 -3.95
CA GLU A 196 -4.89 -0.40 -5.26
C GLU A 196 -5.62 0.94 -5.22
N ASP A 197 -6.57 1.09 -4.30
CA ASP A 197 -7.45 2.26 -4.28
C ASP A 197 -6.78 3.51 -3.71
N TYR A 198 -5.71 3.37 -2.92
CA TYR A 198 -5.10 4.51 -2.22
C TYR A 198 -3.58 4.64 -2.39
N SER A 199 -2.88 3.62 -2.87
CA SER A 199 -1.42 3.70 -3.00
C SER A 199 -0.99 4.48 -4.22
N SER A 200 0.03 5.34 -4.04
CA SER A 200 0.70 6.09 -5.12
C SER A 200 1.98 5.41 -5.61
N GLU A 201 2.53 4.50 -4.80
CA GLU A 201 3.77 3.76 -5.08
C GLU A 201 3.67 2.34 -4.57
N MET A 202 4.46 1.44 -5.16
CA MET A 202 4.57 0.04 -4.76
C MET A 202 6.03 -0.36 -4.60
N LEU A 203 6.34 -0.99 -3.46
CA LEU A 203 7.60 -1.68 -3.17
C LEU A 203 7.33 -3.17 -3.09
N VAL A 204 7.98 -3.97 -3.91
CA VAL A 204 7.85 -5.43 -3.88
C VAL A 204 9.08 -6.04 -3.22
N ILE A 205 8.86 -6.77 -2.13
CA ILE A 205 9.92 -7.49 -1.41
C ILE A 205 9.73 -9.01 -1.50
N GLN A 206 10.79 -9.72 -1.86
CA GLN A 206 10.82 -11.16 -1.97
C GLN A 206 12.13 -11.70 -1.40
N ASP A 207 12.07 -12.73 -0.54
CA ASP A 207 13.25 -13.36 0.07
C ASP A 207 14.22 -12.35 0.74
N GLY A 208 13.68 -11.31 1.36
CA GLY A 208 14.46 -10.26 2.00
C GLY A 208 15.15 -9.28 1.03
N ARG A 209 14.81 -9.30 -0.26
CA ARG A 209 15.35 -8.37 -1.28
C ARG A 209 14.24 -7.51 -1.86
N MET A 210 14.55 -6.26 -2.14
CA MET A 210 13.70 -5.40 -2.96
C MET A 210 13.84 -5.85 -4.42
N ILE A 211 12.72 -6.26 -5.03
CA ILE A 211 12.71 -6.72 -6.43
C ILE A 211 12.08 -5.70 -7.37
N GLU A 212 11.27 -4.79 -6.85
CA GLU A 212 10.68 -3.70 -7.63
C GLU A 212 10.36 -2.51 -6.75
N HIS A 213 10.59 -1.30 -7.27
CA HIS A 213 10.06 -0.03 -6.78
C HIS A 213 9.41 0.72 -7.93
N ARG A 214 8.11 0.98 -7.84
CA ARG A 214 7.33 1.55 -8.93
C ARG A 214 6.37 2.63 -8.44
N SER A 215 6.29 3.74 -9.19
CA SER A 215 5.27 4.76 -9.00
C SER A 215 3.99 4.38 -9.74
N LEU A 216 2.89 4.23 -9.01
CA LEU A 216 1.57 3.92 -9.56
C LEU A 216 0.85 5.16 -10.10
N SER A 217 1.22 6.34 -9.60
CA SER A 217 0.63 7.62 -10.03
C SER A 217 1.19 8.09 -11.37
N LYS A 218 2.48 7.85 -11.64
CA LYS A 218 3.10 8.17 -12.94
C LYS A 218 2.52 7.31 -14.06
N ASP A 219 2.23 6.06 -13.77
CA ASP A 219 1.59 5.15 -14.74
C ASP A 219 0.16 5.55 -15.07
N LYS A 220 -0.59 6.13 -14.09
CA LYS A 220 -1.92 6.70 -14.34
C LYS A 220 -1.88 8.02 -15.12
N ALA A 221 -0.82 8.81 -14.98
CA ALA A 221 -0.70 10.15 -15.59
C ALA A 221 0.03 10.16 -16.93
N VAL A 222 0.88 9.17 -17.21
CA VAL A 222 1.75 9.10 -18.42
C VAL A 222 1.30 8.02 -19.39
N SER A 223 0.50 7.03 -18.97
CA SER A 223 -0.01 6.05 -19.93
C SER A 223 -1.33 6.56 -20.53
N ASN A 224 -1.24 7.09 -21.75
CA ASN A 224 -2.40 7.19 -22.66
C ASN A 224 -2.94 5.79 -23.01
N LEU A 225 -2.57 4.78 -22.22
CA LEU A 225 -2.94 3.38 -22.39
C LEU A 225 -4.12 3.05 -21.46
N LEU A 226 -5.26 2.84 -22.07
CA LEU A 226 -6.49 2.40 -21.41
C LEU A 226 -6.53 0.87 -21.40
N ALA A 227 -6.56 0.25 -20.23
CA ALA A 227 -6.77 -1.20 -20.14
C ALA A 227 -8.25 -1.52 -20.37
N LEU A 228 -8.53 -2.41 -21.31
CA LEU A 228 -9.87 -2.83 -21.69
C LEU A 228 -9.99 -4.35 -21.58
N GLU A 229 -11.14 -4.81 -21.09
CA GLU A 229 -11.60 -6.17 -21.23
C GLU A 229 -12.80 -6.18 -22.19
N ILE A 230 -12.72 -6.99 -23.23
CA ILE A 230 -13.75 -7.14 -24.26
C ILE A 230 -14.28 -8.55 -24.19
N GLY A 231 -15.57 -8.69 -23.90
CA GLY A 231 -16.29 -9.96 -23.93
C GLY A 231 -16.84 -10.24 -25.32
N PHE A 232 -16.79 -11.50 -25.71
CA PHE A 232 -17.29 -11.99 -26.98
C PHE A 232 -18.31 -13.12 -26.75
N THR A 233 -19.41 -13.17 -27.49
CA THR A 233 -20.34 -14.31 -27.44
C THR A 233 -19.65 -15.59 -27.92
N LYS A 234 -18.74 -15.47 -28.89
CA LYS A 234 -17.90 -16.55 -29.40
C LYS A 234 -16.56 -15.99 -29.83
N LEU A 235 -15.45 -16.51 -29.24
CA LEU A 235 -14.10 -16.10 -29.60
C LEU A 235 -13.41 -17.20 -30.42
N GLU A 236 -12.80 -16.80 -31.54
CA GLU A 236 -12.03 -17.66 -32.44
C GLU A 236 -10.60 -17.15 -32.55
N GLU A 237 -9.65 -18.04 -32.86
CA GLU A 237 -8.21 -17.70 -32.96
C GLU A 237 -7.94 -16.62 -34.05
N SER A 238 -8.78 -16.57 -35.10
CA SER A 238 -8.76 -15.53 -36.15
C SER A 238 -9.00 -14.13 -35.57
N HIS A 239 -9.87 -14.00 -34.57
CA HIS A 239 -10.19 -12.71 -33.93
C HIS A 239 -8.98 -12.11 -33.21
N PHE A 240 -8.18 -12.95 -32.57
CA PHE A 240 -6.93 -12.51 -31.92
C PHE A 240 -5.96 -11.85 -32.92
N ASN A 241 -5.73 -12.52 -34.06
CA ASN A 241 -4.81 -12.00 -35.07
C ASN A 241 -5.32 -10.66 -35.67
N THR A 242 -6.59 -10.49 -35.81
CA THR A 242 -7.20 -9.24 -36.32
C THR A 242 -7.04 -8.11 -35.28
N ILE A 243 -7.30 -8.38 -34.01
CA ILE A 243 -7.14 -7.37 -32.93
C ILE A 243 -5.67 -6.99 -32.77
N ALA A 244 -4.74 -7.94 -32.88
CA ALA A 244 -3.30 -7.69 -32.76
C ALA A 244 -2.74 -6.80 -33.88
N GLN A 245 -3.45 -6.68 -35.01
CA GLN A 245 -3.06 -5.81 -36.13
C GLN A 245 -3.63 -4.38 -36.01
N ILE A 246 -4.51 -4.12 -35.06
CA ILE A 246 -5.10 -2.79 -34.86
C ILE A 246 -4.03 -1.85 -34.28
N GLU A 247 -3.72 -0.77 -34.99
CA GLU A 247 -2.78 0.23 -34.52
C GLU A 247 -3.30 0.92 -33.24
N GLY A 248 -2.46 1.00 -32.21
CA GLY A 248 -2.83 1.54 -30.90
C GLY A 248 -3.32 0.48 -29.91
N VAL A 249 -3.32 -0.80 -30.29
CA VAL A 249 -3.60 -1.93 -29.39
C VAL A 249 -2.30 -2.65 -29.04
N SER A 250 -2.13 -2.98 -27.76
CA SER A 250 -0.94 -3.68 -27.21
C SER A 250 -1.33 -4.59 -26.04
N ASP A 251 -0.39 -5.41 -25.56
CA ASP A 251 -0.52 -6.29 -24.38
C ASP A 251 -1.81 -7.16 -24.40
N ILE A 252 -2.04 -7.84 -25.53
CA ILE A 252 -3.23 -8.64 -25.73
C ILE A 252 -3.08 -9.99 -25.03
N SER A 253 -4.04 -10.31 -24.18
CA SER A 253 -4.18 -11.63 -23.57
C SER A 253 -5.64 -12.07 -23.62
N PHE A 254 -5.91 -13.38 -23.57
CA PHE A 254 -7.26 -13.90 -23.56
C PHE A 254 -7.46 -14.97 -22.49
N SER A 255 -8.69 -14.98 -21.97
CA SER A 255 -9.14 -15.96 -20.99
C SER A 255 -10.60 -16.33 -21.32
N GLY A 256 -10.81 -17.54 -21.80
CA GLY A 256 -12.14 -17.98 -22.26
C GLY A 256 -12.65 -17.12 -23.42
N ASN A 257 -13.82 -16.52 -23.28
CA ASN A 257 -14.44 -15.65 -24.28
C ASN A 257 -14.11 -14.15 -24.10
N LYS A 258 -13.08 -13.81 -23.33
CA LYS A 258 -12.68 -12.44 -23.05
C LYS A 258 -11.27 -12.16 -23.55
N ILE A 259 -11.08 -10.96 -24.10
CA ILE A 259 -9.77 -10.42 -24.47
C ILE A 259 -9.47 -9.23 -23.58
N GLN A 260 -8.31 -9.24 -22.95
CA GLN A 260 -7.75 -8.08 -22.28
C GLN A 260 -6.67 -7.47 -23.16
N LEU A 261 -6.68 -6.14 -23.26
CA LEU A 261 -5.73 -5.39 -24.08
C LEU A 261 -5.47 -4.00 -23.49
N LYS A 262 -4.38 -3.37 -23.92
CA LYS A 262 -4.11 -1.94 -23.67
C LYS A 262 -4.36 -1.15 -24.95
N LEU A 263 -5.14 -0.08 -24.84
CA LEU A 263 -5.50 0.84 -25.90
C LEU A 263 -4.76 2.17 -25.73
N ASP A 264 -3.94 2.54 -26.69
CA ASP A 264 -3.30 3.86 -26.77
C ASP A 264 -4.36 4.91 -27.19
N THR A 265 -4.82 5.70 -26.22
CA THR A 265 -5.90 6.69 -26.43
C THR A 265 -5.50 7.89 -27.29
N GLU A 266 -4.19 8.12 -27.52
CA GLU A 266 -3.72 9.10 -28.49
C GLU A 266 -3.88 8.61 -29.93
N LYS A 267 -3.73 7.30 -30.18
CA LYS A 267 -3.84 6.71 -31.50
C LYS A 267 -5.24 6.25 -31.84
N LEU A 268 -5.94 5.69 -30.85
CA LEU A 268 -7.22 5.04 -31.08
C LEU A 268 -8.18 5.26 -29.90
N THR A 269 -9.38 5.78 -30.16
CA THR A 269 -10.40 5.91 -29.12
C THR A 269 -11.13 4.59 -28.91
N LYS A 270 -11.66 4.36 -27.69
CA LYS A 270 -12.52 3.20 -27.36
C LYS A 270 -13.68 3.05 -28.35
N GLN A 271 -14.31 4.18 -28.76
CA GLN A 271 -15.41 4.18 -29.73
C GLN A 271 -14.96 3.71 -31.13
N THR A 272 -13.76 4.13 -31.56
CA THR A 272 -13.22 3.73 -32.87
C THR A 272 -12.78 2.27 -32.84
N LEU A 273 -12.20 1.79 -31.76
CA LEU A 273 -11.89 0.38 -31.56
C LEU A 273 -13.16 -0.47 -31.70
N LEU A 274 -14.22 -0.12 -30.98
CA LEU A 274 -15.50 -0.84 -31.05
C LEU A 274 -16.08 -0.88 -32.48
N LYS A 275 -16.02 0.24 -33.21
CA LYS A 275 -16.46 0.29 -34.62
C LYS A 275 -15.62 -0.64 -35.48
N GLN A 276 -14.31 -0.72 -35.29
CA GLN A 276 -13.44 -1.62 -36.06
C GLN A 276 -13.73 -3.09 -35.77
N LEU A 277 -13.98 -3.44 -34.48
CA LEU A 277 -14.34 -4.80 -34.10
C LEU A 277 -15.67 -5.24 -34.79
N ILE A 278 -16.69 -4.37 -34.72
CA ILE A 278 -17.99 -4.64 -35.36
C ILE A 278 -17.88 -4.70 -36.90
N ALA A 279 -17.08 -3.84 -37.52
CA ALA A 279 -16.84 -3.84 -38.96
C ALA A 279 -16.10 -5.10 -39.46
N ASN A 280 -15.39 -5.80 -38.56
CA ASN A 280 -14.77 -7.09 -38.84
C ASN A 280 -15.64 -8.28 -38.39
N ASP A 281 -16.97 -8.08 -38.27
CA ASP A 281 -17.95 -9.09 -37.88
C ASP A 281 -17.64 -9.82 -36.56
N MET A 282 -16.91 -9.16 -35.63
CA MET A 282 -16.60 -9.74 -34.33
C MET A 282 -17.82 -9.68 -33.42
N PRO A 283 -18.20 -10.79 -32.80
CA PRO A 283 -19.39 -10.86 -31.94
C PRO A 283 -19.11 -10.32 -30.54
N VAL A 284 -18.87 -8.99 -30.44
CA VAL A 284 -18.62 -8.29 -29.16
C VAL A 284 -19.90 -8.29 -28.35
N ASP A 285 -19.80 -8.73 -27.10
CA ASP A 285 -20.88 -8.78 -26.12
C ASP A 285 -20.81 -7.58 -25.17
N ASP A 286 -19.62 -7.34 -24.56
CA ASP A 286 -19.38 -6.21 -23.68
C ASP A 286 -17.97 -5.61 -23.87
N ILE A 287 -17.78 -4.38 -23.40
CA ILE A 287 -16.47 -3.72 -23.32
C ILE A 287 -16.38 -2.93 -22.03
N THR A 288 -15.48 -3.37 -21.15
CA THR A 288 -15.31 -2.80 -19.82
C THR A 288 -13.90 -2.22 -19.68
N GLU A 289 -13.80 -1.04 -19.06
CA GLU A 289 -12.50 -0.51 -18.66
C GLU A 289 -12.02 -1.26 -17.42
N THR A 290 -10.88 -1.92 -17.56
CA THR A 290 -10.24 -2.57 -16.44
C THR A 290 -9.17 -1.64 -15.86
N LYS A 291 -9.14 -1.52 -14.55
CA LYS A 291 -7.97 -0.93 -13.88
C LYS A 291 -6.80 -1.89 -14.10
N VAL A 292 -5.60 -1.36 -14.30
CA VAL A 292 -4.38 -2.18 -14.29
C VAL A 292 -4.36 -2.92 -12.96
N ASN A 293 -4.49 -4.24 -13.01
CA ASN A 293 -4.58 -5.05 -11.80
C ASN A 293 -3.16 -5.20 -11.22
N LEU A 294 -2.89 -4.53 -10.11
CA LEU A 294 -1.61 -4.65 -9.40
C LEU A 294 -1.26 -6.11 -9.09
N GLN A 295 -2.26 -6.97 -8.94
CA GLN A 295 -2.06 -8.39 -8.68
C GLN A 295 -1.40 -9.09 -9.86
N ASP A 296 -1.83 -8.80 -11.10
CA ASP A 296 -1.23 -9.41 -12.30
C ASP A 296 0.21 -8.92 -12.51
N GLU A 297 0.46 -7.64 -12.23
CA GLU A 297 1.81 -7.07 -12.30
C GLU A 297 2.74 -7.66 -11.25
N TYR A 298 2.28 -7.78 -10.01
CA TYR A 298 3.02 -8.44 -8.94
C TYR A 298 3.37 -9.88 -9.30
N ILE A 299 2.42 -10.65 -9.82
CA ILE A 299 2.66 -12.05 -10.24
C ILE A 299 3.76 -12.09 -11.29
N LYS A 300 3.68 -11.25 -12.33
CA LYS A 300 4.71 -11.16 -13.39
C LYS A 300 6.08 -10.80 -12.81
N THR A 301 6.15 -9.83 -11.91
CA THR A 301 7.41 -9.43 -11.27
C THR A 301 8.04 -10.56 -10.47
N VAL A 302 7.23 -11.27 -9.67
CA VAL A 302 7.70 -12.40 -8.86
C VAL A 302 8.12 -13.59 -9.73
N GLU A 303 7.39 -13.89 -10.81
CA GLU A 303 7.75 -14.94 -11.78
C GLU A 303 9.07 -14.63 -12.48
N ASN A 304 9.24 -13.40 -12.97
CA ASN A 304 10.50 -12.96 -13.59
C ASN A 304 11.68 -13.07 -12.62
N TYR A 305 11.48 -12.69 -11.35
CA TYR A 305 12.51 -12.82 -10.32
C TYR A 305 12.89 -14.29 -10.09
N LYS A 306 11.92 -15.19 -10.00
CA LYS A 306 12.17 -16.63 -9.82
C LYS A 306 12.89 -17.24 -11.01
N ASN A 307 12.50 -16.89 -12.23
CA ASN A 307 13.12 -17.39 -13.47
C ASN A 307 14.57 -16.92 -13.62
N ASN A 308 14.88 -15.70 -13.14
CA ASN A 308 16.26 -15.17 -13.18
C ASN A 308 17.18 -15.74 -12.08
N LYS A 309 16.61 -16.44 -11.09
CA LYS A 309 17.34 -17.04 -9.97
C LYS A 309 17.62 -18.55 -10.18
N ALA A 310 16.92 -19.20 -11.12
CA ALA A 310 17.09 -20.60 -11.50
C ALA A 310 18.17 -20.75 -12.57
#